data_fc679ceeaa6e6a34d6b158a21c2950a0
#
_entry.id   fc679ceeaa6e6a34d6b158a21c2950a0
#
_cell.length_a   1.000
_cell.length_b   1.000
_cell.length_c   1.000
_cell.angle_alpha   90.00
_cell.angle_beta   90.00
_cell.angle_gamma   90.00
#
_symmetry.space_group_name_H-M   'P 1'
#
loop_
_entity.id
_entity.type
_entity.pdbx_description
1 polymer ?
#
loop_
_entity_poly.entity_id
_entity_poly.type
_entity_poly.pdbx_seq_one_letter_code
_entity_poly.pdbx_strand_id
1 'polypeptide(L)'
;ADRLGMGKIRGELEDAAFPYTHPKEYKEVHELLKQRKALDEGYLKKIHHSLQKKLADAGIQRAHIDYRAKHMYSLYRKLERKKMDSDKIYDIVALRLIVPTIADCYSALGVIHNAWRPLPGRIKDYIAVPKPNGYQSLHTTIFTGDGGIAEIQIRTPEMHEESEFGIASHLAYKGRPISAQNNPMKREPQWISQLLDWQKNVSESKEFLSELKMDFFKHRVFVFTPKGDVIDLPDESSVVDFAYAIHTDIGNHMSGAKVN
;
A
#
# COMPACT_ATOMS: atom_id res chain seq x y z
N ALA A 1 -2.97 6.08 10.24
CA ALA A 1 -3.29 5.11 9.19
C ALA A 1 -2.13 4.92 8.21
N ASP A 2 -1.59 6.01 7.63
CA ASP A 2 -0.52 5.92 6.60
C ASP A 2 0.76 5.27 7.14
N ARG A 3 1.25 5.72 8.29
CA ARG A 3 2.45 5.17 8.96
C ARG A 3 2.29 3.70 9.39
N LEU A 4 1.05 3.27 9.66
CA LEU A 4 0.71 1.90 10.05
C LEU A 4 0.43 0.98 8.85
N GLY A 5 0.61 1.48 7.62
CA GLY A 5 0.31 0.72 6.40
C GLY A 5 -1.17 0.45 6.16
N MET A 6 -2.08 1.06 6.94
CA MET A 6 -3.53 0.84 6.87
C MET A 6 -4.13 1.60 5.67
N GLY A 7 -3.86 1.09 4.47
CA GLY A 7 -4.18 1.77 3.21
C GLY A 7 -5.67 2.04 3.01
N LYS A 8 -6.53 1.10 3.39
CA LYS A 8 -7.99 1.23 3.29
C LYS A 8 -8.52 2.35 4.18
N ILE A 9 -8.21 2.31 5.48
CA ILE A 9 -8.67 3.31 6.45
C ILE A 9 -8.13 4.70 6.09
N ARG A 10 -6.86 4.79 5.66
CA ARG A 10 -6.31 6.05 5.20
C ARG A 10 -7.11 6.64 4.06
N GLY A 11 -7.39 5.83 3.02
CA GLY A 11 -8.13 6.29 1.86
C GLY A 11 -9.55 6.73 2.20
N GLU A 12 -10.25 6.00 3.07
CA GLU A 12 -11.59 6.35 3.53
C GLU A 12 -11.60 7.67 4.33
N LEU A 13 -10.62 7.88 5.20
CA LEU A 13 -10.47 9.13 5.97
C LEU A 13 -10.12 10.32 5.08
N GLU A 14 -9.19 10.13 4.13
CA GLU A 14 -8.82 11.15 3.16
C GLU A 14 -10.01 11.55 2.29
N ASP A 15 -10.79 10.59 1.78
CA ASP A 15 -11.98 10.84 0.96
C ASP A 15 -13.10 11.52 1.76
N ALA A 16 -13.30 11.14 3.02
CA ALA A 16 -14.29 11.78 3.90
C ALA A 16 -13.93 13.24 4.24
N ALA A 17 -12.65 13.55 4.39
CA ALA A 17 -12.19 14.91 4.68
C ALA A 17 -12.14 15.82 3.43
N PHE A 18 -11.96 15.23 2.25
CA PHE A 18 -11.71 15.95 1.00
C PHE A 18 -12.75 17.01 0.65
N PRO A 19 -14.08 16.77 0.74
CA PRO A 19 -15.10 17.80 0.42
C PRO A 19 -15.05 19.02 1.33
N TYR A 20 -14.49 18.88 2.54
CA TYR A 20 -14.39 19.97 3.53
C TYR A 20 -13.08 20.72 3.43
N THR A 21 -11.99 20.02 3.09
CA THR A 21 -10.66 20.64 3.02
C THR A 21 -10.39 21.30 1.67
N HIS A 22 -10.93 20.75 0.58
CA HIS A 22 -10.72 21.21 -0.79
C HIS A 22 -12.03 21.11 -1.60
N PRO A 23 -13.05 21.93 -1.28
CA PRO A 23 -14.41 21.78 -1.83
C PRO A 23 -14.51 22.04 -3.34
N LYS A 24 -13.66 22.87 -3.92
CA LYS A 24 -13.64 23.15 -5.36
C LYS A 24 -13.05 21.95 -6.12
N GLU A 25 -11.87 21.52 -5.71
CA GLU A 25 -11.14 20.41 -6.29
C GLU A 25 -11.90 19.08 -6.14
N TYR A 26 -12.60 18.91 -5.03
CA TYR A 26 -13.50 17.77 -4.83
C TYR A 26 -14.56 17.67 -5.93
N LYS A 27 -15.22 18.79 -6.27
CA LYS A 27 -16.24 18.80 -7.34
C LYS A 27 -15.63 18.47 -8.69
N GLU A 28 -14.48 19.04 -9.03
CA GLU A 28 -13.79 18.79 -10.30
C GLU A 28 -13.38 17.33 -10.43
N VAL A 29 -12.77 16.75 -9.38
CA VAL A 29 -12.36 15.35 -9.37
C VAL A 29 -13.55 14.41 -9.40
N HIS A 30 -14.64 14.74 -8.72
CA HIS A 30 -15.87 13.95 -8.72
C HIS A 30 -16.49 13.87 -10.12
N GLU A 31 -16.60 14.99 -10.84
CA GLU A 31 -17.12 15.03 -12.19
C GLU A 31 -16.21 14.27 -13.18
N LEU A 32 -14.91 14.44 -13.06
CA LEU A 32 -13.91 13.70 -13.86
C LEU A 32 -14.03 12.19 -13.66
N LEU A 33 -14.19 11.73 -12.42
CA LEU A 33 -14.38 10.31 -12.10
C LEU A 33 -15.67 9.78 -12.69
N LYS A 34 -16.76 10.54 -12.59
CA LYS A 34 -18.08 10.15 -13.11
C LYS A 34 -18.03 9.95 -14.63
N GLN A 35 -17.41 10.88 -15.35
CA GLN A 35 -17.26 10.79 -16.81
C GLN A 35 -16.38 9.62 -17.21
N ARG A 36 -15.23 9.43 -16.56
CA ARG A 36 -14.29 8.36 -16.89
C ARG A 36 -14.80 6.97 -16.49
N LYS A 37 -15.48 6.84 -15.36
CA LYS A 37 -16.02 5.56 -14.92
C LYS A 37 -16.99 4.96 -15.94
N ALA A 38 -17.84 5.78 -16.54
CA ALA A 38 -18.77 5.34 -17.57
C ALA A 38 -18.06 4.82 -18.85
N LEU A 39 -16.92 5.42 -19.20
CA LEU A 39 -16.11 5.01 -20.36
C LEU A 39 -15.29 3.73 -20.07
N ASP A 40 -14.73 3.64 -18.87
CA ASP A 40 -13.77 2.59 -18.50
C ASP A 40 -14.44 1.25 -18.12
N GLU A 41 -15.68 1.26 -17.62
CA GLU A 41 -16.35 0.03 -17.16
C GLU A 41 -16.54 -1.01 -18.28
N GLY A 42 -16.85 -0.56 -19.48
CA GLY A 42 -17.12 -1.46 -20.61
C GLY A 42 -15.89 -2.25 -21.06
N TYR A 43 -14.75 -1.58 -21.12
CA TYR A 43 -13.52 -2.23 -21.59
C TYR A 43 -12.78 -2.97 -20.48
N LEU A 44 -12.86 -2.51 -19.23
CA LEU A 44 -12.33 -3.23 -18.09
C LEU A 44 -13.00 -4.60 -17.89
N LYS A 45 -14.32 -4.70 -18.15
CA LYS A 45 -15.04 -5.99 -18.16
C LYS A 45 -14.49 -6.93 -19.22
N LYS A 46 -14.16 -6.43 -20.41
CA LYS A 46 -13.54 -7.24 -21.48
C LYS A 46 -12.15 -7.75 -21.08
N ILE A 47 -11.32 -6.86 -20.50
CA ILE A 47 -10.00 -7.25 -20.02
C ILE A 47 -10.10 -8.28 -18.89
N HIS A 48 -10.98 -8.04 -17.91
CA HIS A 48 -11.22 -8.96 -16.81
C HIS A 48 -11.54 -10.37 -17.31
N HIS A 49 -12.53 -10.49 -18.23
CA HIS A 49 -12.94 -11.78 -18.79
C HIS A 49 -11.82 -12.44 -19.60
N SER A 50 -11.10 -11.67 -20.44
CA SER A 50 -9.98 -12.18 -21.21
C SER A 50 -8.81 -12.62 -20.31
N LEU A 51 -8.51 -11.84 -19.27
CA LEU A 51 -7.46 -12.16 -18.30
C LEU A 51 -7.79 -13.44 -17.52
N GLN A 52 -9.03 -13.58 -17.05
CA GLN A 52 -9.49 -14.77 -16.34
C GLN A 52 -9.31 -16.03 -17.19
N LYS A 53 -9.70 -15.99 -18.47
CA LYS A 53 -9.51 -17.11 -19.40
C LYS A 53 -8.04 -17.44 -19.59
N LYS A 54 -7.20 -16.44 -19.88
CA LYS A 54 -5.76 -16.65 -20.13
C LYS A 54 -5.00 -17.19 -18.92
N LEU A 55 -5.37 -16.77 -17.71
CA LEU A 55 -4.80 -17.30 -16.47
C LEU A 55 -5.21 -18.76 -16.24
N ALA A 56 -6.47 -19.11 -16.52
CA ALA A 56 -6.94 -20.48 -16.45
C ALA A 56 -6.24 -21.38 -17.46
N ASP A 57 -6.07 -20.94 -18.73
CA ASP A 57 -5.35 -21.64 -19.78
C ASP A 57 -3.87 -21.87 -19.42
N ALA A 58 -3.28 -20.96 -18.63
CA ALA A 58 -1.90 -21.07 -18.13
C ALA A 58 -1.79 -21.89 -16.83
N GLY A 59 -2.88 -22.48 -16.33
CA GLY A 59 -2.90 -23.31 -15.13
C GLY A 59 -3.01 -22.53 -13.80
N ILE A 60 -3.19 -21.21 -13.82
CA ILE A 60 -3.39 -20.37 -12.62
C ILE A 60 -4.87 -20.38 -12.26
N GLN A 61 -5.35 -21.46 -11.63
CA GLN A 61 -6.79 -21.74 -11.43
C GLN A 61 -7.44 -20.95 -10.29
N ARG A 62 -6.68 -20.49 -9.28
CA ARG A 62 -7.21 -19.81 -8.09
C ARG A 62 -6.91 -18.30 -8.10
N ALA A 63 -6.98 -17.72 -9.30
CA ALA A 63 -6.81 -16.28 -9.46
C ALA A 63 -8.13 -15.55 -9.16
N HIS A 64 -8.07 -14.54 -8.28
CA HIS A 64 -9.19 -13.64 -8.01
C HIS A 64 -8.89 -12.27 -8.62
N ILE A 65 -9.82 -11.75 -9.42
CA ILE A 65 -9.65 -10.48 -10.13
C ILE A 65 -10.71 -9.51 -9.64
N ASP A 66 -10.26 -8.39 -9.08
CA ASP A 66 -11.10 -7.30 -8.60
C ASP A 66 -10.87 -6.01 -9.38
N TYR A 67 -11.90 -5.18 -9.41
CA TYR A 67 -11.78 -3.79 -9.85
C TYR A 67 -11.34 -2.93 -8.67
N ARG A 68 -10.30 -2.14 -8.85
CA ARG A 68 -9.86 -1.16 -7.87
C ARG A 68 -10.18 0.24 -8.37
N ALA A 69 -11.16 0.89 -7.75
CA ALA A 69 -11.33 2.33 -7.87
C ALA A 69 -10.29 3.04 -6.99
N LYS A 70 -9.65 4.06 -7.53
CA LYS A 70 -8.73 4.89 -6.76
C LYS A 70 -9.52 5.84 -5.86
N HIS A 71 -9.03 6.05 -4.64
CA HIS A 71 -9.57 7.05 -3.72
C HIS A 71 -9.50 8.45 -4.34
N MET A 72 -10.56 9.24 -4.16
CA MET A 72 -10.72 10.55 -4.80
C MET A 72 -9.61 11.52 -4.41
N TYR A 73 -9.27 11.58 -3.12
CA TYR A 73 -8.18 12.42 -2.66
C TYR A 73 -6.81 11.98 -3.21
N SER A 74 -6.57 10.67 -3.31
CA SER A 74 -5.35 10.15 -3.93
C SER A 74 -5.26 10.49 -5.43
N LEU A 75 -6.40 10.54 -6.12
CA LEU A 75 -6.48 11.00 -7.51
C LEU A 75 -6.18 12.50 -7.62
N TYR A 76 -6.77 13.32 -6.74
CA TYR A 76 -6.49 14.75 -6.65
C TYR A 76 -4.99 15.04 -6.47
N ARG A 77 -4.35 14.39 -5.46
CA ARG A 77 -2.91 14.50 -5.23
C ARG A 77 -2.06 14.16 -6.45
N LYS A 78 -2.53 13.24 -7.27
CA LYS A 78 -1.84 12.86 -8.51
C LYS A 78 -2.06 13.87 -9.64
N LEU A 79 -3.29 14.39 -9.78
CA LEU A 79 -3.63 15.46 -10.71
C LEU A 79 -2.80 16.72 -10.42
N GLU A 80 -2.72 17.11 -9.14
CA GLU A 80 -1.92 18.25 -8.70
C GLU A 80 -0.46 18.13 -9.14
N ARG A 81 0.18 16.98 -8.91
CA ARG A 81 1.56 16.70 -9.37
C ARG A 81 1.71 16.73 -10.89
N LYS A 82 0.64 16.47 -11.63
CA LYS A 82 0.60 16.47 -13.10
C LYS A 82 0.02 17.78 -13.68
N LYS A 83 -0.03 18.86 -12.86
CA LYS A 83 -0.56 20.17 -13.26
C LYS A 83 -2.00 20.09 -13.79
N MET A 84 -2.84 19.29 -13.13
CA MET A 84 -4.26 19.05 -13.47
C MET A 84 -4.49 18.45 -14.88
N ASP A 85 -3.46 17.87 -15.49
CA ASP A 85 -3.56 17.22 -16.79
C ASP A 85 -4.14 15.80 -16.62
N SER A 86 -5.43 15.66 -16.91
CA SER A 86 -6.17 14.39 -16.79
C SER A 86 -5.71 13.33 -17.79
N ASP A 87 -5.16 13.75 -18.96
CA ASP A 87 -4.76 12.82 -20.02
C ASP A 87 -3.47 12.07 -19.69
N LYS A 88 -2.73 12.57 -18.69
CA LYS A 88 -1.54 11.90 -18.14
C LYS A 88 -1.85 10.93 -17.00
N ILE A 89 -3.12 10.71 -16.66
CA ILE A 89 -3.53 9.78 -15.60
C ILE A 89 -4.18 8.55 -16.22
N TYR A 90 -3.44 7.45 -16.23
CA TYR A 90 -3.85 6.17 -16.83
C TYR A 90 -4.36 5.14 -15.81
N ASP A 91 -4.33 5.47 -14.50
CA ASP A 91 -4.59 4.55 -13.40
C ASP A 91 -5.80 4.95 -12.54
N ILE A 92 -6.82 5.52 -13.16
CA ILE A 92 -8.06 5.91 -12.45
C ILE A 92 -8.79 4.67 -11.99
N VAL A 93 -8.90 3.66 -12.86
CA VAL A 93 -9.40 2.34 -12.53
C VAL A 93 -8.32 1.32 -12.87
N ALA A 94 -8.08 0.40 -11.96
CA ALA A 94 -7.07 -0.64 -12.08
C ALA A 94 -7.71 -2.01 -11.85
N LEU A 95 -7.12 -3.05 -12.41
CA LEU A 95 -7.41 -4.43 -12.05
C LEU A 95 -6.47 -4.87 -10.95
N ARG A 96 -7.02 -5.57 -9.96
CA ARG A 96 -6.26 -6.24 -8.92
C ARG A 96 -6.37 -7.74 -9.13
N LEU A 97 -5.23 -8.37 -9.27
CA LEU A 97 -5.12 -9.81 -9.42
C LEU A 97 -4.49 -10.39 -8.15
N ILE A 98 -5.22 -11.27 -7.49
CA ILE A 98 -4.76 -11.99 -6.30
C ILE A 98 -4.54 -13.44 -6.71
N VAL A 99 -3.32 -13.94 -6.52
CA VAL A 99 -2.90 -15.30 -6.88
C VAL A 99 -2.24 -15.99 -5.69
N PRO A 100 -2.28 -17.34 -5.60
CA PRO A 100 -1.91 -18.06 -4.38
C PRO A 100 -0.48 -17.85 -3.91
N THR A 101 0.49 -17.77 -4.82
CA THR A 101 1.92 -17.75 -4.47
C THR A 101 2.68 -16.63 -5.18
N ILE A 102 3.88 -16.33 -4.67
CA ILE A 102 4.80 -15.38 -5.32
C ILE A 102 5.19 -15.89 -6.72
N ALA A 103 5.41 -17.18 -6.88
CA ALA A 103 5.69 -17.78 -8.20
C ALA A 103 4.54 -17.54 -9.18
N ASP A 104 3.29 -17.68 -8.72
CA ASP A 104 2.11 -17.37 -9.52
C ASP A 104 2.03 -15.87 -9.88
N CYS A 105 2.50 -14.97 -9.01
CA CYS A 105 2.55 -13.54 -9.34
C CYS A 105 3.43 -13.27 -10.58
N TYR A 106 4.63 -13.84 -10.62
CA TYR A 106 5.53 -13.69 -11.78
C TYR A 106 5.03 -14.44 -13.01
N SER A 107 4.45 -15.63 -12.84
CA SER A 107 3.82 -16.38 -13.93
C SER A 107 2.65 -15.59 -14.53
N ALA A 108 1.80 -15.01 -13.70
CA ALA A 108 0.69 -14.16 -14.15
C ALA A 108 1.18 -12.91 -14.89
N LEU A 109 2.26 -12.29 -14.42
CA LEU A 109 2.89 -11.17 -15.14
C LEU A 109 3.32 -11.57 -16.54
N GLY A 110 3.94 -12.76 -16.68
CA GLY A 110 4.32 -13.33 -17.98
C GLY A 110 3.12 -13.56 -18.89
N VAL A 111 2.02 -14.13 -18.38
CA VAL A 111 0.77 -14.35 -19.12
C VAL A 111 0.18 -13.00 -19.59
N ILE A 112 0.17 -12.00 -18.74
CA ILE A 112 -0.33 -10.65 -19.04
C ILE A 112 0.50 -10.03 -20.17
N HIS A 113 1.82 -10.06 -20.08
CA HIS A 113 2.71 -9.45 -21.08
C HIS A 113 2.75 -10.21 -22.40
N ASN A 114 2.48 -11.50 -22.39
CA ASN A 114 2.28 -12.28 -23.61
C ASN A 114 0.97 -11.91 -24.33
N ALA A 115 -0.05 -11.52 -23.56
CA ALA A 115 -1.36 -11.18 -24.09
C ALA A 115 -1.49 -9.71 -24.51
N TRP A 116 -0.86 -8.80 -23.75
CA TRP A 116 -0.94 -7.36 -23.96
C TRP A 116 0.42 -6.70 -23.84
N ARG A 117 0.70 -5.78 -24.72
CA ARG A 117 1.97 -5.04 -24.74
C ARG A 117 2.07 -4.15 -23.48
N PRO A 118 3.11 -4.28 -22.66
CA PRO A 118 3.32 -3.40 -21.52
C PRO A 118 3.76 -1.99 -21.97
N LEU A 119 3.34 -0.99 -21.20
CA LEU A 119 3.80 0.39 -21.38
C LEU A 119 5.24 0.51 -20.86
N PRO A 120 6.22 0.94 -21.68
CA PRO A 120 7.61 1.02 -21.28
C PRO A 120 7.83 1.85 -20.02
N GLY A 121 8.68 1.39 -19.10
CA GLY A 121 8.98 2.08 -17.83
C GLY A 121 7.84 2.07 -16.81
N ARG A 122 6.78 1.28 -17.02
CA ARG A 122 5.62 1.20 -16.12
C ARG A 122 5.48 -0.14 -15.41
N ILE A 123 6.51 -0.96 -15.46
CA ILE A 123 6.59 -2.18 -14.65
C ILE A 123 7.33 -1.81 -13.35
N LYS A 124 6.73 -2.18 -12.21
CA LYS A 124 7.32 -1.97 -10.88
C LYS A 124 7.21 -3.25 -10.09
N ASP A 125 8.32 -3.72 -9.61
CA ASP A 125 8.42 -4.91 -8.78
C ASP A 125 8.63 -4.51 -7.31
N TYR A 126 7.52 -4.43 -6.59
CA TYR A 126 7.54 -4.20 -5.15
C TYR A 126 7.50 -5.52 -4.35
N ILE A 127 7.56 -6.69 -5.02
CA ILE A 127 7.77 -7.97 -4.34
C ILE A 127 9.25 -8.13 -4.06
N ALA A 128 10.09 -7.94 -5.08
CA ALA A 128 11.55 -8.03 -4.94
C ALA A 128 12.12 -6.85 -4.14
N VAL A 129 11.56 -5.64 -4.32
CA VAL A 129 11.99 -4.42 -3.61
C VAL A 129 10.78 -3.78 -2.95
N PRO A 130 10.40 -4.22 -1.73
CA PRO A 130 9.28 -3.66 -0.99
C PRO A 130 9.43 -2.16 -0.72
N LYS A 131 8.30 -1.46 -0.62
CA LYS A 131 8.33 -0.06 -0.20
C LYS A 131 8.72 0.07 1.28
N PRO A 132 9.18 1.24 1.74
CA PRO A 132 9.56 1.44 3.14
C PRO A 132 8.46 1.08 4.16
N ASN A 133 7.18 1.18 3.77
CA ASN A 133 6.02 0.80 4.58
C ASN A 133 5.64 -0.68 4.46
N GLY A 134 6.50 -1.53 3.91
CA GLY A 134 6.25 -2.97 3.75
C GLY A 134 5.31 -3.34 2.57
N TYR A 135 4.82 -2.38 1.80
CA TYR A 135 3.92 -2.67 0.68
C TYR A 135 4.60 -3.52 -0.40
N GLN A 136 3.98 -4.63 -0.76
CA GLN A 136 4.42 -5.55 -1.80
C GLN A 136 3.34 -5.76 -2.87
N SER A 137 3.71 -5.72 -4.12
CA SER A 137 2.87 -6.04 -5.30
C SER A 137 3.70 -5.93 -6.57
N LEU A 138 3.39 -6.66 -7.63
CA LEU A 138 3.82 -6.30 -8.98
C LEU A 138 2.82 -5.31 -9.57
N HIS A 139 3.31 -4.26 -10.20
CA HIS A 139 2.48 -3.32 -10.96
C HIS A 139 2.90 -3.35 -12.41
N THR A 140 1.97 -3.48 -13.31
CA THR A 140 2.18 -3.31 -14.74
C THR A 140 1.08 -2.49 -15.36
N THR A 141 1.42 -1.71 -16.35
CA THR A 141 0.47 -0.95 -17.16
C THR A 141 0.53 -1.48 -18.59
N ILE A 142 -0.60 -1.83 -19.17
CA ILE A 142 -0.71 -2.46 -20.48
C ILE A 142 -1.54 -1.63 -21.45
N PHE A 143 -1.26 -1.78 -22.75
CA PHE A 143 -2.15 -1.33 -23.81
C PHE A 143 -3.22 -2.38 -24.06
N THR A 144 -4.49 -1.98 -24.13
CA THR A 144 -5.63 -2.90 -24.20
C THR A 144 -6.03 -3.31 -25.61
N GLY A 145 -5.35 -2.75 -26.63
CA GLY A 145 -5.56 -3.08 -28.05
C GLY A 145 -6.64 -2.22 -28.73
N ASP A 146 -7.56 -1.66 -27.98
CA ASP A 146 -8.63 -0.73 -28.43
C ASP A 146 -8.29 0.76 -28.15
N GLY A 147 -7.01 1.03 -27.89
CA GLY A 147 -6.50 2.37 -27.57
C GLY A 147 -6.54 2.73 -26.09
N GLY A 148 -7.07 1.85 -25.24
CA GLY A 148 -7.09 2.05 -23.79
C GLY A 148 -5.79 1.64 -23.10
N ILE A 149 -5.65 2.07 -21.85
CA ILE A 149 -4.53 1.73 -20.97
C ILE A 149 -5.12 1.24 -19.64
N ALA A 150 -4.63 0.10 -19.14
CA ALA A 150 -5.05 -0.44 -17.86
C ALA A 150 -3.84 -0.74 -16.96
N GLU A 151 -3.94 -0.36 -15.68
CA GLU A 151 -2.99 -0.81 -14.65
C GLU A 151 -3.48 -2.13 -14.05
N ILE A 152 -2.57 -3.08 -13.90
CA ILE A 152 -2.82 -4.36 -13.24
C ILE A 152 -1.86 -4.47 -12.05
N GLN A 153 -2.42 -4.74 -10.87
CA GLN A 153 -1.69 -4.98 -9.64
C GLN A 153 -1.79 -6.47 -9.30
N ILE A 154 -0.66 -7.13 -9.13
CA ILE A 154 -0.60 -8.58 -8.89
C ILE A 154 0.04 -8.80 -7.53
N ARG A 155 -0.58 -9.62 -6.67
CA ARG A 155 -0.10 -9.90 -5.31
C ARG A 155 -0.70 -11.17 -4.75
N THR A 156 -0.14 -11.67 -3.66
CA THR A 156 -0.72 -12.80 -2.91
C THR A 156 -1.82 -12.31 -1.96
N PRO A 157 -2.64 -13.23 -1.38
CA PRO A 157 -3.61 -12.87 -0.35
C PRO A 157 -2.98 -12.16 0.85
N GLU A 158 -1.81 -12.62 1.31
CA GLU A 158 -1.09 -12.02 2.44
C GLU A 158 -0.66 -10.58 2.12
N MET A 159 -0.05 -10.34 0.95
CA MET A 159 0.30 -9.00 0.49
C MET A 159 -0.93 -8.10 0.34
N HIS A 160 -2.07 -8.69 -0.03
CA HIS A 160 -3.34 -7.96 -0.12
C HIS A 160 -3.80 -7.50 1.25
N GLU A 161 -3.87 -8.38 2.22
CA GLU A 161 -4.26 -8.07 3.58
C GLU A 161 -3.32 -7.05 4.23
N GLU A 162 -2.00 -7.23 4.08
CA GLU A 162 -1.01 -6.29 4.56
C GLU A 162 -1.18 -4.89 3.94
N SER A 163 -1.51 -4.80 2.65
CA SER A 163 -1.72 -3.51 1.99
C SER A 163 -3.02 -2.80 2.36
N GLU A 164 -4.07 -3.53 2.73
CA GLU A 164 -5.38 -2.98 3.12
C GLU A 164 -5.42 -2.61 4.61
N PHE A 165 -4.91 -3.50 5.45
CA PHE A 165 -5.04 -3.40 6.92
C PHE A 165 -3.72 -3.07 7.61
N GLY A 166 -2.59 -3.14 6.90
CA GLY A 166 -1.28 -2.87 7.46
C GLY A 166 -1.01 -3.75 8.67
N ILE A 167 -0.56 -3.10 9.75
CA ILE A 167 -0.24 -3.78 11.00
C ILE A 167 -1.44 -4.49 11.66
N ALA A 168 -2.66 -4.02 11.40
CA ALA A 168 -3.86 -4.66 11.95
C ALA A 168 -4.10 -6.06 11.35
N SER A 169 -3.55 -6.38 10.17
CA SER A 169 -3.61 -7.73 9.60
C SER A 169 -2.90 -8.75 10.50
N HIS A 170 -1.77 -8.38 11.10
CA HIS A 170 -1.02 -9.24 12.02
C HIS A 170 -1.74 -9.49 13.35
N LEU A 171 -2.57 -8.55 13.81
CA LEU A 171 -3.35 -8.69 15.04
C LEU A 171 -4.52 -9.67 14.86
N ALA A 172 -5.16 -9.68 13.69
CA ALA A 172 -6.26 -10.59 13.39
C ALA A 172 -5.82 -12.06 13.31
N TYR A 173 -4.56 -12.34 12.95
CA TYR A 173 -4.03 -13.70 12.83
C TYR A 173 -3.55 -14.32 14.15
N LYS A 174 -3.37 -13.56 15.25
CA LYS A 174 -2.96 -14.11 16.55
C LYS A 174 -3.95 -15.11 17.17
N GLY A 175 -5.14 -15.28 16.60
CA GLY A 175 -6.11 -16.31 16.99
C GLY A 175 -5.95 -17.68 16.30
N ARG A 176 -5.01 -17.84 15.35
CA ARG A 176 -4.75 -19.13 14.68
C ARG A 176 -3.28 -19.53 14.86
N PRO A 177 -2.96 -20.78 15.26
CA PRO A 177 -1.58 -21.24 15.37
C PRO A 177 -0.96 -21.23 13.98
N ILE A 178 -0.06 -20.28 13.73
CA ILE A 178 0.78 -20.24 12.54
C ILE A 178 1.87 -21.27 12.78
N SER A 179 1.94 -22.31 11.95
CA SER A 179 3.09 -23.20 11.88
C SER A 179 4.34 -22.36 11.62
N ALA A 180 5.21 -22.35 12.60
CA ALA A 180 6.50 -21.65 12.56
C ALA A 180 7.36 -22.27 11.47
N GLN A 181 7.37 -21.69 10.27
CA GLN A 181 8.39 -21.93 9.26
C GLN A 181 9.04 -20.60 8.92
N ASN A 182 10.23 -20.45 9.48
CA ASN A 182 11.40 -19.65 9.10
C ASN A 182 11.22 -18.63 7.95
N ASN A 183 10.69 -17.45 8.27
CA ASN A 183 10.87 -16.29 7.42
C ASN A 183 11.53 -15.17 8.25
N PRO A 184 12.83 -14.86 8.06
CA PRO A 184 13.54 -13.87 8.86
C PRO A 184 13.05 -12.43 8.72
N MET A 185 12.10 -12.17 7.79
CA MET A 185 11.50 -10.85 7.57
C MET A 185 10.28 -10.54 8.46
N LYS A 186 9.80 -11.48 9.30
CA LYS A 186 8.65 -11.29 10.19
C LYS A 186 9.05 -10.96 11.64
N ARG A 187 9.96 -10.03 11.85
CA ARG A 187 10.12 -9.42 13.18
C ARG A 187 8.98 -8.42 13.37
N GLU A 188 8.02 -8.78 14.25
CA GLU A 188 7.04 -7.78 14.73
C GLU A 188 7.81 -6.58 15.27
N PRO A 189 7.53 -5.36 14.83
CA PRO A 189 8.15 -4.18 15.42
C PRO A 189 7.88 -4.15 16.93
N GLN A 190 8.89 -3.92 17.75
CA GLN A 190 8.80 -3.94 19.23
C GLN A 190 7.67 -3.04 19.77
N TRP A 191 7.38 -1.94 19.08
CA TRP A 191 6.33 -1.02 19.48
C TRP A 191 4.90 -1.65 19.39
N ILE A 192 4.67 -2.69 18.53
CA ILE A 192 3.39 -3.40 18.49
C ILE A 192 3.19 -4.19 19.78
N SER A 193 4.24 -4.87 20.24
CA SER A 193 4.18 -5.59 21.50
C SER A 193 3.94 -4.63 22.67
N GLN A 194 4.58 -3.47 22.66
CA GLN A 194 4.38 -2.42 23.65
C GLN A 194 2.94 -1.86 23.61
N LEU A 195 2.37 -1.65 22.42
CA LEU A 195 1.00 -1.15 22.25
C LEU A 195 -0.03 -2.20 22.72
N LEU A 196 0.23 -3.48 22.51
CA LEU A 196 -0.61 -4.58 22.98
C LEU A 196 -0.52 -4.75 24.49
N ASP A 197 0.67 -4.61 25.08
CA ASP A 197 0.86 -4.70 26.53
C ASP A 197 0.25 -3.49 27.23
N TRP A 198 0.33 -2.31 26.65
CA TRP A 198 -0.34 -1.12 27.14
C TRP A 198 -1.87 -1.24 27.04
N GLN A 199 -2.41 -1.76 25.93
CA GLN A 199 -3.86 -2.01 25.74
C GLN A 199 -4.43 -2.99 26.81
N LYS A 200 -3.64 -3.96 27.27
CA LYS A 200 -4.06 -4.89 28.34
C LYS A 200 -4.16 -4.21 29.70
N ASN A 201 -3.41 -3.13 29.90
CA ASN A 201 -3.34 -2.41 31.18
C ASN A 201 -4.36 -1.27 31.29
N VAL A 202 -5.01 -0.88 30.18
CA VAL A 202 -6.04 0.17 30.14
C VAL A 202 -7.42 -0.47 30.03
N SER A 203 -8.20 -0.41 31.09
CA SER A 203 -9.48 -1.12 31.22
C SER A 203 -10.70 -0.39 30.66
N GLU A 204 -10.60 0.86 30.18
CA GLU A 204 -11.74 1.62 29.67
C GLU A 204 -11.47 2.31 28.32
N SER A 205 -12.36 2.00 27.35
CA SER A 205 -12.25 2.39 25.93
C SER A 205 -12.27 3.90 25.64
N LYS A 206 -12.78 4.75 26.55
CA LYS A 206 -12.88 6.19 26.38
C LYS A 206 -11.57 6.92 26.75
N GLU A 207 -10.92 6.48 27.80
CA GLU A 207 -9.61 6.99 28.21
C GLU A 207 -8.54 6.56 27.18
N PHE A 208 -8.60 5.31 26.72
CA PHE A 208 -7.75 4.78 25.66
C PHE A 208 -7.75 5.66 24.39
N LEU A 209 -8.93 6.05 23.89
CA LEU A 209 -9.05 6.91 22.71
C LEU A 209 -8.59 8.35 22.94
N SER A 210 -8.75 8.86 24.17
CA SER A 210 -8.32 10.21 24.53
C SER A 210 -6.81 10.31 24.68
N GLU A 211 -6.16 9.35 25.32
CA GLU A 211 -4.71 9.27 25.49
C GLU A 211 -3.99 8.91 24.19
N LEU A 212 -4.55 8.00 23.37
CA LEU A 212 -4.06 7.70 22.03
C LEU A 212 -4.05 8.94 21.12
N LYS A 213 -5.00 9.85 21.28
CA LYS A 213 -5.06 11.10 20.52
C LYS A 213 -4.09 12.15 21.01
N MET A 214 -3.79 12.17 22.29
CA MET A 214 -3.06 13.29 22.91
C MET A 214 -1.56 13.06 23.04
N ASP A 215 -1.09 11.86 23.34
CA ASP A 215 0.29 11.65 23.79
C ASP A 215 1.17 10.78 22.87
N PHE A 216 0.63 9.72 22.30
CA PHE A 216 1.44 8.73 21.57
C PHE A 216 1.97 9.23 20.22
N PHE A 217 1.25 10.12 19.53
CA PHE A 217 1.63 10.58 18.19
C PHE A 217 2.14 12.04 18.16
N LYS A 218 1.90 12.83 19.18
CA LYS A 218 2.31 14.24 19.20
C LYS A 218 3.79 14.46 19.48
N HIS A 219 4.43 13.53 20.17
CA HIS A 219 5.79 13.70 20.67
C HIS A 219 6.75 12.60 20.25
N ARG A 220 6.46 11.87 19.15
CA ARG A 220 7.35 10.80 18.69
C ARG A 220 7.54 10.81 17.17
N VAL A 221 8.81 10.59 16.77
CA VAL A 221 9.23 10.49 15.37
C VAL A 221 9.60 9.04 15.07
N PHE A 222 9.03 8.47 14.02
CA PHE A 222 9.37 7.12 13.56
C PHE A 222 10.28 7.22 12.35
N VAL A 223 11.49 6.69 12.47
CA VAL A 223 12.51 6.73 11.43
C VAL A 223 12.74 5.32 10.91
N PHE A 224 12.73 5.17 9.59
CA PHE A 224 12.98 3.88 8.94
C PHE A 224 14.46 3.71 8.63
N THR A 225 15.01 2.55 8.99
CA THR A 225 16.36 2.16 8.54
C THR A 225 16.32 1.70 7.09
N PRO A 226 17.44 1.69 6.36
CA PRO A 226 17.52 1.10 5.01
C PRO A 226 17.13 -0.39 4.96
N LYS A 227 17.16 -1.09 6.10
CA LYS A 227 16.73 -2.49 6.23
C LYS A 227 15.22 -2.63 6.49
N GLY A 228 14.48 -1.51 6.59
CA GLY A 228 13.06 -1.50 6.86
C GLY A 228 12.66 -1.58 8.34
N ASP A 229 13.63 -1.57 9.27
CA ASP A 229 13.30 -1.50 10.69
C ASP A 229 12.78 -0.11 11.04
N VAL A 230 11.82 -0.04 11.96
CA VAL A 230 11.25 1.22 12.46
C VAL A 230 11.88 1.54 13.81
N ILE A 231 12.54 2.68 13.92
CA ILE A 231 13.07 3.21 15.16
C ILE A 231 12.15 4.31 15.65
N ASP A 232 11.62 4.12 16.84
CA ASP A 232 10.73 5.05 17.53
C ASP A 232 11.57 5.98 18.42
N LEU A 233 11.48 7.28 18.17
CA LEU A 233 12.24 8.33 18.86
C LEU A 233 11.30 9.41 19.39
N PRO A 234 11.65 10.08 20.50
CA PRO A 234 10.97 11.29 20.91
C PRO A 234 10.98 12.37 19.81
N ASP A 235 9.96 13.22 19.78
CA ASP A 235 9.98 14.41 18.94
C ASP A 235 11.19 15.29 19.33
N GLU A 236 11.73 16.02 18.35
CA GLU A 236 12.98 16.77 18.50
C GLU A 236 14.27 15.91 18.63
N SER A 237 14.19 14.58 18.51
CA SER A 237 15.37 13.73 18.47
C SER A 237 16.28 14.08 17.30
N SER A 238 17.56 14.12 17.58
CA SER A 238 18.59 14.38 16.60
C SER A 238 18.99 13.10 15.84
N VAL A 239 19.74 13.29 14.78
CA VAL A 239 20.34 12.17 14.01
C VAL A 239 21.29 11.34 14.87
N VAL A 240 21.88 11.95 15.89
CA VAL A 240 22.75 11.27 16.86
C VAL A 240 21.95 10.32 17.73
N ASP A 241 20.78 10.75 18.22
CA ASP A 241 19.86 9.91 18.99
C ASP A 241 19.42 8.69 18.18
N PHE A 242 19.13 8.89 16.90
CA PHE A 242 18.82 7.81 15.98
C PHE A 242 19.97 6.79 15.85
N ALA A 243 21.21 7.27 15.70
CA ALA A 243 22.38 6.40 15.58
C ALA A 243 22.59 5.56 16.83
N TYR A 244 22.46 6.15 18.04
CA TYR A 244 22.52 5.43 19.29
C TYR A 244 21.36 4.47 19.52
N ALA A 245 20.17 4.80 19.04
CA ALA A 245 19.00 3.92 19.11
C ALA A 245 19.15 2.68 18.23
N ILE A 246 19.91 2.76 17.14
CA ILE A 246 20.27 1.58 16.32
C ILE A 246 21.29 0.72 17.05
N HIS A 247 22.43 1.29 17.42
CA HIS A 247 23.51 0.62 18.13
C HIS A 247 24.52 1.63 18.68
N THR A 248 24.99 1.42 19.91
CA THR A 248 25.96 2.30 20.59
C THR A 248 27.23 2.50 19.74
N ASP A 249 27.69 1.45 19.07
CA ASP A 249 28.89 1.53 18.24
C ASP A 249 28.70 2.42 17.01
N ILE A 250 27.50 2.41 16.39
CA ILE A 250 27.13 3.33 15.30
C ILE A 250 27.09 4.77 15.81
N GLY A 251 26.50 5.01 16.99
CA GLY A 251 26.47 6.32 17.62
C GLY A 251 27.85 6.88 17.88
N ASN A 252 28.76 6.04 18.43
CA ASN A 252 30.15 6.43 18.77
C ASN A 252 31.01 6.77 17.54
N HIS A 253 30.75 6.15 16.38
CA HIS A 253 31.57 6.30 15.17
C HIS A 253 30.90 7.11 14.08
N MET A 254 29.72 7.68 14.34
CA MET A 254 28.98 8.45 13.37
C MET A 254 29.71 9.74 13.00
N SER A 255 30.01 9.92 11.71
CA SER A 255 30.59 11.16 11.16
C SER A 255 29.54 12.04 10.45
N GLY A 256 28.39 11.48 10.14
CA GLY A 256 27.28 12.19 9.48
C GLY A 256 26.13 11.26 9.17
N ALA A 257 25.00 11.84 8.73
CA ALA A 257 23.84 11.08 8.29
C ALA A 257 23.22 11.74 7.05
N LYS A 258 22.63 10.91 6.20
CA LYS A 258 21.84 11.36 5.07
C LYS A 258 20.38 11.06 5.36
N VAL A 259 19.57 12.12 5.36
CA VAL A 259 18.12 12.05 5.52
C VAL A 259 17.47 12.41 4.19
N ASN A 260 16.44 11.65 3.78
CA ASN A 260 15.73 11.88 2.51
C ASN A 260 14.95 13.18 2.51
#